data_f22093b0d54124d292a46b2c8ed4805e
#
_entry.id   f22093b0d54124d292a46b2c8ed4805e
#
_cell.length_a   1.000
_cell.length_b   1.000
_cell.length_c   1.000
_cell.angle_alpha   90.00
_cell.angle_beta   90.00
_cell.angle_gamma   90.00
#
_symmetry.space_group_name_H-M   'P 1'
#
loop_
_entity.id
_entity.type
_entity.pdbx_description
1 polymer ?
#
loop_
_entity_poly.entity_id
_entity_poly.type
_entity_poly.pdbx_seq_one_letter_code
_entity_poly.pdbx_strand_id
1 'polypeptide(L)'
;PYRRQRQMCIRDRINVQTVQSVIEEQYGVTHEELIGPRRNANIAKARHIAIYLAIEMCEMTTTAVGAEFGNRNHSTVSTSYKKVQKMIQEDRTVTEDLKSLRDKITLRS
;
A
#
# COMPACT_ATOMS: atom_id res chain seq x y z
N PRO A 1 -4.55 11.10 -27.69
CA PRO A 1 -5.51 11.01 -26.58
C PRO A 1 -5.74 9.59 -26.12
N TYR A 2 -5.74 8.65 -27.04
CA TYR A 2 -5.98 7.26 -26.68
C TYR A 2 -4.91 6.69 -25.78
N ARG A 3 -3.67 7.06 -26.01
CA ARG A 3 -2.56 6.59 -25.21
C ARG A 3 -2.68 7.06 -23.79
N ARG A 4 -3.09 8.32 -23.63
CA ARG A 4 -3.28 8.89 -22.31
C ARG A 4 -4.39 8.18 -21.58
N GLN A 5 -5.48 7.92 -22.26
CA GLN A 5 -6.61 7.21 -21.70
C GLN A 5 -6.21 5.79 -21.29
N ARG A 6 -5.39 5.16 -22.09
CA ARG A 6 -4.91 3.83 -21.79
C ARG A 6 -4.07 3.80 -20.53
N GLN A 7 -3.22 4.80 -20.36
CA GLN A 7 -2.42 4.90 -19.14
C GLN A 7 -3.31 5.10 -17.93
N MET A 8 -4.32 5.92 -18.06
CA MET A 8 -5.27 6.13 -16.98
C MET A 8 -6.03 4.85 -16.66
N CYS A 9 -6.39 4.10 -17.69
CA CYS A 9 -7.07 2.81 -17.48
C CYS A 9 -6.20 1.84 -16.72
N ILE A 10 -4.91 1.82 -17.00
CA ILE A 10 -3.97 0.96 -16.29
C ILE A 10 -3.93 1.35 -14.82
N ARG A 11 -3.89 2.63 -14.52
CA ARG A 11 -3.91 3.11 -13.14
C ARG A 11 -5.22 2.79 -12.46
N ASP A 12 -6.32 2.92 -13.19
CA ASP A 12 -7.64 2.61 -12.65
C ASP A 12 -7.76 1.13 -12.28
N ARG A 13 -7.00 0.26 -12.94
CA ARG A 13 -7.00 -1.17 -12.61
C ARG A 13 -6.29 -1.47 -11.32
N ILE A 14 -5.31 -0.64 -10.96
CA ILE A 14 -4.60 -0.81 -9.70
C ILE A 14 -5.43 -0.15 -8.61
N ASN A 15 -6.17 -0.97 -7.89
CA ASN A 15 -6.99 -0.46 -6.80
C ASN A 15 -6.41 -0.92 -5.46
N VAL A 16 -6.94 -0.34 -4.40
CA VAL A 16 -6.43 -0.61 -3.06
C VAL A 16 -6.61 -2.06 -2.65
N GLN A 17 -7.68 -2.72 -3.13
CA GLN A 17 -7.89 -4.12 -2.81
C GLN A 17 -6.79 -5.00 -3.37
N THR A 18 -6.31 -4.70 -4.58
CA THR A 18 -5.19 -5.43 -5.16
C THR A 18 -3.93 -5.26 -4.30
N VAL A 19 -3.65 -4.05 -3.87
CA VAL A 19 -2.51 -3.77 -3.01
C VAL A 19 -2.65 -4.55 -1.70
N GLN A 20 -3.81 -4.48 -1.07
CA GLN A 20 -4.05 -5.18 0.19
C GLN A 20 -3.87 -6.69 0.02
N SER A 21 -4.40 -7.25 -1.05
CA SER A 21 -4.31 -8.68 -1.32
C SER A 21 -2.87 -9.15 -1.45
N VAL A 22 -2.06 -8.42 -2.20
CA VAL A 22 -0.64 -8.76 -2.38
C VAL A 22 0.10 -8.68 -1.05
N ILE A 23 -0.14 -7.63 -0.27
CA ILE A 23 0.50 -7.47 1.03
C ILE A 23 0.10 -8.58 1.98
N GLU A 24 -1.18 -8.95 1.99
CA GLU A 24 -1.68 -10.01 2.84
C GLU A 24 -0.98 -11.34 2.55
N GLU A 25 -0.80 -11.66 1.29
CA GLU A 25 -0.09 -12.88 0.91
C GLU A 25 1.39 -12.81 1.23
N GLN A 26 2.02 -11.68 0.98
CA GLN A 26 3.46 -11.52 1.18
C GLN A 26 3.83 -11.62 2.66
N TYR A 27 3.02 -11.05 3.54
CA TYR A 27 3.32 -11.00 4.96
C TYR A 27 2.54 -12.01 5.79
N GLY A 28 1.68 -12.79 5.15
CA GLY A 28 0.92 -13.82 5.83
C GLY A 28 -0.06 -13.27 6.85
N VAL A 29 -0.68 -12.14 6.56
CA VAL A 29 -1.68 -11.53 7.43
C VAL A 29 -3.06 -11.60 6.77
N THR A 30 -4.10 -11.60 7.60
CA THR A 30 -5.47 -11.58 7.08
C THR A 30 -5.89 -10.14 6.79
N HIS A 31 -6.96 -10.02 6.01
CA HIS A 31 -7.51 -8.69 5.73
C HIS A 31 -7.95 -7.99 7.02
N GLU A 32 -8.56 -8.74 7.93
CA GLU A 32 -8.99 -8.19 9.22
C GLU A 32 -7.81 -7.69 10.04
N GLU A 33 -6.70 -8.43 10.00
CA GLU A 33 -5.49 -8.01 10.70
C GLU A 33 -4.91 -6.75 10.07
N LEU A 34 -4.93 -6.69 8.74
CA LEU A 34 -4.35 -5.56 8.02
C LEU A 34 -5.08 -4.26 8.32
N ILE A 35 -6.41 -4.29 8.30
CA ILE A 35 -7.22 -3.08 8.51
C ILE A 35 -7.62 -2.86 9.97
N GLY A 36 -7.41 -3.85 10.82
CA GLY A 36 -7.83 -3.80 12.22
C GLY A 36 -6.85 -3.06 13.12
N PRO A 37 -7.13 -3.06 14.43
CA PRO A 37 -6.33 -2.31 15.40
C PRO A 37 -5.08 -3.03 15.88
N ARG A 38 -4.81 -4.24 15.42
CA ARG A 38 -3.67 -5.01 15.90
C ARG A 38 -2.35 -4.31 15.61
N ARG A 39 -1.41 -4.45 16.54
CA ARG A 39 -0.13 -3.76 16.49
C ARG A 39 1.09 -4.67 16.51
N ASN A 40 0.92 -5.94 16.21
CA ASN A 40 2.06 -6.84 16.07
C ASN A 40 3.03 -6.25 15.04
N ALA A 41 4.33 -6.40 15.30
CA ALA A 41 5.35 -5.80 14.43
C ALA A 41 5.15 -6.17 12.96
N ASN A 42 4.89 -7.45 12.69
CA ASN A 42 4.68 -7.90 11.31
C ASN A 42 3.44 -7.28 10.68
N ILE A 43 2.35 -7.22 11.44
CA ILE A 43 1.09 -6.64 10.96
C ILE A 43 1.25 -5.13 10.73
N ALA A 44 1.91 -4.46 11.66
CA ALA A 44 2.14 -3.03 11.55
C ALA A 44 3.00 -2.70 10.33
N LYS A 45 4.06 -3.47 10.11
CA LYS A 45 4.93 -3.28 8.95
C LYS A 45 4.15 -3.49 7.65
N ALA A 46 3.36 -4.57 7.59
CA ALA A 46 2.53 -4.85 6.41
C ALA A 46 1.57 -3.70 6.14
N ARG A 47 0.93 -3.18 7.20
CA ARG A 47 -0.02 -2.08 7.08
C ARG A 47 0.65 -0.82 6.56
N HIS A 48 1.80 -0.46 7.12
CA HIS A 48 2.52 0.73 6.68
C HIS A 48 2.90 0.64 5.22
N ILE A 49 3.41 -0.50 4.79
CA ILE A 49 3.82 -0.72 3.41
C ILE A 49 2.61 -0.68 2.48
N ALA A 50 1.50 -1.29 2.88
CA ALA A 50 0.27 -1.29 2.08
C ALA A 50 -0.26 0.14 1.90
N ILE A 51 -0.25 0.94 2.96
CA ILE A 51 -0.67 2.33 2.91
C ILE A 51 0.22 3.11 1.95
N TYR A 52 1.53 2.94 2.07
CA TYR A 52 2.48 3.60 1.19
C TYR A 52 2.22 3.28 -0.27
N LEU A 53 2.05 2.00 -0.59
CA LEU A 53 1.82 1.57 -1.96
C LEU A 53 0.46 2.03 -2.49
N ALA A 54 -0.56 2.07 -1.64
CA ALA A 54 -1.86 2.58 -2.05
C ALA A 54 -1.76 4.04 -2.48
N ILE A 55 -1.03 4.85 -1.74
CA ILE A 55 -0.83 6.25 -2.10
C ILE A 55 -0.03 6.38 -3.39
N GLU A 56 1.06 5.61 -3.50
CA GLU A 56 1.97 5.73 -4.64
C GLU A 56 1.41 5.13 -5.92
N MET A 57 0.74 3.99 -5.83
CA MET A 57 0.30 3.27 -7.03
C MET A 57 -1.15 3.56 -7.40
N CYS A 58 -2.00 3.79 -6.43
CA CYS A 58 -3.43 4.04 -6.67
C CYS A 58 -3.75 5.53 -6.73
N GLU A 59 -2.79 6.38 -6.41
CA GLU A 59 -2.94 7.84 -6.40
C GLU A 59 -4.12 8.29 -5.54
N MET A 60 -4.33 7.60 -4.43
CA MET A 60 -5.39 7.94 -3.50
C MET A 60 -4.95 9.03 -2.52
N THR A 61 -5.93 9.79 -2.06
CA THR A 61 -5.65 10.76 -0.99
C THR A 61 -5.45 10.02 0.33
N THR A 62 -4.82 10.68 1.30
CA THR A 62 -4.62 10.08 2.62
C THR A 62 -5.95 9.78 3.30
N THR A 63 -6.96 10.61 3.09
CA THR A 63 -8.31 10.38 3.64
C THR A 63 -8.94 9.12 3.04
N ALA A 64 -8.84 8.96 1.71
CA ALA A 64 -9.40 7.81 1.03
C ALA A 64 -8.70 6.52 1.46
N VAL A 65 -7.37 6.56 1.57
CA VAL A 65 -6.60 5.41 2.04
C VAL A 65 -6.99 5.05 3.47
N GLY A 66 -7.15 6.04 4.33
CA GLY A 66 -7.56 5.80 5.70
C GLY A 66 -8.89 5.06 5.79
N ALA A 67 -9.85 5.42 4.93
CA ALA A 67 -11.14 4.75 4.90
C ALA A 67 -11.00 3.27 4.53
N GLU A 68 -10.06 2.93 3.68
CA GLU A 68 -9.85 1.55 3.25
C GLU A 68 -9.04 0.73 4.26
N PHE A 69 -8.43 1.38 5.23
CA PHE A 69 -7.59 0.72 6.23
C PHE A 69 -8.20 0.88 7.64
N GLY A 70 -9.49 0.64 7.77
CA GLY A 70 -10.16 0.64 9.05
C GLY A 70 -10.56 2.02 9.56
N ASN A 71 -10.86 2.93 8.65
CA ASN A 71 -11.29 4.29 8.98
C ASN A 71 -10.27 5.05 9.82
N ARG A 72 -9.00 4.94 9.44
CA ARG A 72 -7.94 5.71 10.06
C ARG A 72 -7.98 7.14 9.55
N ASN A 73 -7.63 8.09 10.41
CA ASN A 73 -7.62 9.48 9.98
C ASN A 73 -6.40 9.78 9.10
N HIS A 74 -6.43 10.92 8.43
CA HIS A 74 -5.38 11.27 7.47
C HIS A 74 -4.02 11.46 8.15
N SER A 75 -4.00 11.88 9.40
CA SER A 75 -2.73 12.06 10.13
C SER A 75 -2.03 10.72 10.34
N THR A 76 -2.79 9.69 10.71
CA THR A 76 -2.24 8.35 10.90
C THR A 76 -1.69 7.80 9.58
N VAL A 77 -2.44 7.98 8.50
CA VAL A 77 -2.02 7.54 7.17
C VAL A 77 -0.74 8.27 6.74
N SER A 78 -0.71 9.58 6.94
CA SER A 78 0.45 10.40 6.60
C SER A 78 1.68 9.96 7.39
N THR A 79 1.51 9.66 8.67
CA THR A 79 2.60 9.16 9.51
C THR A 79 3.15 7.83 9.00
N SER A 80 2.25 6.92 8.62
CA SER A 80 2.64 5.62 8.06
C SER A 80 3.43 5.79 6.76
N TYR A 81 2.97 6.69 5.91
CA TYR A 81 3.64 6.98 4.65
C TYR A 81 5.06 7.49 4.88
N LYS A 82 5.21 8.45 5.76
CA LYS A 82 6.53 9.02 6.09
C LYS A 82 7.44 7.98 6.72
N LYS A 83 6.89 7.10 7.54
CA LYS A 83 7.66 6.04 8.17
C LYS A 83 8.27 5.10 7.12
N VAL A 84 7.50 4.74 6.10
CA VAL A 84 8.01 3.89 5.03
C VAL A 84 9.08 4.63 4.22
N GLN A 85 8.88 5.92 3.95
CA GLN A 85 9.89 6.73 3.26
C GLN A 85 11.22 6.71 4.01
N LYS A 86 11.15 6.81 5.32
CA LYS A 86 12.34 6.76 6.16
C LYS A 86 12.99 5.37 6.11
N MET A 87 12.17 4.32 6.15
CA MET A 87 12.66 2.96 6.05
C MET A 87 13.39 2.72 4.74
N ILE A 88 12.89 3.26 3.65
CA ILE A 88 13.52 3.15 2.33
C ILE A 88 14.92 3.76 2.35
N GLN A 89 15.07 4.89 3.01
CA GLN A 89 16.36 5.56 3.10
C GLN A 89 17.36 4.83 3.98
N GLU A 90 16.88 4.16 5.02
CA GLU A 90 17.73 3.52 6.02
C GLU A 90 18.00 2.04 5.72
N ASP A 91 17.12 1.38 4.99
CA ASP A 91 17.17 -0.07 4.79
C ASP A 91 16.95 -0.43 3.33
N ARG A 92 18.01 -0.92 2.71
CA ARG A 92 17.97 -1.34 1.31
C ARG A 92 17.01 -2.51 1.10
N THR A 93 16.87 -3.37 2.10
CA THR A 93 15.97 -4.53 2.02
C THR A 93 14.54 -4.08 1.79
N VAL A 94 14.14 -3.00 2.46
CA VAL A 94 12.79 -2.44 2.28
C VAL A 94 12.58 -1.98 0.84
N THR A 95 13.58 -1.33 0.25
CA THR A 95 13.50 -0.89 -1.13
C THR A 95 13.31 -2.07 -2.08
N GLU A 96 14.04 -3.16 -1.87
CA GLU A 96 13.92 -4.35 -2.68
C GLU A 96 12.56 -5.02 -2.51
N ASP A 97 12.07 -5.08 -1.27
CA ASP A 97 10.75 -5.62 -0.99
C ASP A 97 9.65 -4.81 -1.70
N LEU A 98 9.76 -3.49 -1.65
CA LEU A 98 8.79 -2.61 -2.31
C LEU A 98 8.80 -2.81 -3.82
N LYS A 99 9.97 -2.96 -4.41
CA LYS A 99 10.09 -3.20 -5.84
C LYS A 99 9.40 -4.50 -6.23
N SER A 100 9.65 -5.56 -5.48
CA SER A 100 9.03 -6.85 -5.70
C SER A 100 7.51 -6.77 -5.56
N LEU A 101 7.03 -6.07 -4.54
CA LEU A 101 5.61 -5.91 -4.30
C LEU A 101 4.94 -5.12 -5.44
N ARG A 102 5.59 -4.06 -5.91
CA ARG A 102 5.06 -3.28 -7.02
C ARG A 102 4.91 -4.14 -8.27
N ASP A 103 5.90 -4.99 -8.55
CA ASP A 103 5.83 -5.89 -9.69
C ASP A 103 4.65 -6.84 -9.56
N LYS A 104 4.46 -7.43 -8.39
CA LYS A 104 3.35 -8.35 -8.14
C LYS A 104 2.00 -7.66 -8.29
N ILE A 105 1.88 -6.45 -7.77
CA ILE A 105 0.64 -5.67 -7.86
C ILE A 105 0.35 -5.35 -9.33
N THR A 106 1.36 -4.93 -10.06
CA THR A 106 1.20 -4.61 -11.47
C THR A 106 0.74 -5.82 -12.28
N LEU A 107 1.30 -6.99 -11.97
CA LEU A 107 0.94 -8.23 -12.69
C LEU A 107 -0.50 -8.64 -12.43
N ARG A 108 -1.05 -8.31 -11.27
CA ARG A 108 -2.44 -8.65 -10.94
C ARG A 108 -3.45 -7.66 -11.47
N SER A 109 -3.00 -6.51 -11.92
CA SER A 109 -3.90 -5.44 -12.37
C SER A 109 -4.38 -5.59 -13.80
#